data_4f2f5e03dfe451372090a26c372ddeef
#
_entry.id   4f2f5e03dfe451372090a26c372ddeef
#
_cell.length_a   1.000
_cell.length_b   1.000
_cell.length_c   1.000
_cell.angle_alpha   90.00
_cell.angle_beta   90.00
_cell.angle_gamma   90.00
#
_symmetry.space_group_name_H-M   'P 1'
#
loop_
_entity.id
_entity.type
_entity.pdbx_description
1 polymer ?
#
loop_
_entity_poly.entity_id
_entity_poly.type
_entity_poly.pdbx_seq_one_letter_code
_entity_poly.pdbx_strand_id
1 'polypeptide(L)'
;MSSKGPVQQEMESLLSAAFPDANFVVNNDSASHHGHMGDDGSGESHFSLSIEWAGFAGLNRVARQRAVNKALGDLPGQRVHALAIKATAPGEA
;
A
#
# COMPACT_ATOMS: atom_id res chain seq x y z
N MET A 1 0.70 9.75 -19.59
CA MET A 1 0.38 10.43 -18.37
C MET A 1 0.06 9.45 -17.28
N SER A 2 0.75 9.61 -16.19
CA SER A 2 0.42 8.81 -15.06
C SER A 2 -0.94 9.24 -14.53
N SER A 3 -1.85 8.31 -14.41
CA SER A 3 -3.13 8.60 -13.85
C SER A 3 -3.26 7.81 -12.58
N LYS A 4 -2.67 8.33 -11.53
CA LYS A 4 -2.94 7.79 -10.22
C LYS A 4 -4.38 8.11 -9.88
N GLY A 5 -5.13 7.08 -9.54
CA GLY A 5 -6.49 7.28 -9.12
C GLY A 5 -6.59 7.85 -7.72
N PRO A 6 -7.79 8.23 -7.30
CA PRO A 6 -7.99 8.84 -5.99
C PRO A 6 -7.62 7.92 -4.82
N VAL A 7 -7.84 6.61 -4.95
CA VAL A 7 -7.48 5.68 -3.88
C VAL A 7 -5.97 5.61 -3.70
N GLN A 8 -5.23 5.50 -4.81
CA GLN A 8 -3.77 5.44 -4.74
C GLN A 8 -3.21 6.72 -4.14
N GLN A 9 -3.73 7.88 -4.54
CA GLN A 9 -3.29 9.16 -4.00
C GLN A 9 -3.56 9.26 -2.51
N GLU A 10 -4.72 8.78 -2.08
CA GLU A 10 -5.07 8.79 -0.67
C GLU A 10 -4.13 7.88 0.13
N MET A 11 -3.83 6.69 -0.39
CA MET A 11 -2.87 5.79 0.25
C MET A 11 -1.51 6.46 0.41
N GLU A 12 -1.04 7.10 -0.64
CA GLU A 12 0.27 7.76 -0.59
C GLU A 12 0.30 8.89 0.43
N SER A 13 -0.77 9.66 0.51
CA SER A 13 -0.87 10.73 1.51
C SER A 13 -0.85 10.18 2.93
N LEU A 14 -1.61 9.13 3.18
CA LEU A 14 -1.66 8.52 4.51
C LEU A 14 -0.32 7.93 4.91
N LEU A 15 0.36 7.28 3.96
CA LEU A 15 1.66 6.68 4.23
C LEU A 15 2.72 7.75 4.49
N SER A 16 2.72 8.84 3.74
CA SER A 16 3.64 9.95 3.97
C SER A 16 3.45 10.57 5.34
N ALA A 17 2.21 10.70 5.78
CA ALA A 17 1.93 11.29 7.08
C ALA A 17 2.32 10.37 8.24
N ALA A 18 2.09 9.07 8.07
CA ALA A 18 2.36 8.09 9.13
C ALA A 18 3.83 7.69 9.21
N PHE A 19 4.53 7.69 8.09
CA PHE A 19 5.92 7.24 8.02
C PHE A 19 6.78 8.32 7.37
N PRO A 20 7.08 9.40 8.12
CA PRO A 20 7.90 10.49 7.57
C PRO A 20 9.27 9.95 7.18
N ASP A 21 9.76 10.44 6.06
CA ASP A 21 11.05 10.06 5.47
C ASP A 21 11.12 8.61 4.97
N ALA A 22 10.00 7.89 4.94
CA ALA A 22 9.98 6.57 4.35
C ALA A 22 10.09 6.65 2.83
N ASN A 23 10.73 5.65 2.25
CA ASN A 23 10.70 5.45 0.80
C ASN A 23 9.65 4.39 0.50
N PHE A 24 8.67 4.72 -0.32
CA PHE A 24 7.65 3.74 -0.66
C PHE A 24 7.18 3.89 -2.09
N VAL A 25 6.69 2.78 -2.61
CA VAL A 25 6.08 2.73 -3.94
C VAL A 25 4.76 1.99 -3.80
N VAL A 26 3.69 2.61 -4.29
CA VAL A 26 2.38 1.98 -4.36
C VAL A 26 2.11 1.67 -5.83
N ASN A 27 1.87 0.40 -6.11
CA ASN A 27 1.54 -0.05 -7.45
C ASN A 27 0.08 -0.44 -7.52
N ASN A 28 -0.62 0.06 -8.52
CA ASN A 28 -1.99 -0.34 -8.78
C ASN A 28 -1.94 -1.55 -9.70
N ASP A 29 -2.25 -2.72 -9.16
CA ASP A 29 -2.21 -3.97 -9.90
C ASP A 29 -3.55 -4.32 -10.54
N SER A 30 -4.54 -3.47 -10.38
CA SER A 30 -5.88 -3.75 -10.89
C SER A 30 -5.90 -3.94 -12.40
N ALA A 31 -5.04 -3.24 -13.11
CA ALA A 31 -4.97 -3.33 -14.56
C ALA A 31 -4.61 -4.75 -15.04
N SER A 32 -3.81 -5.48 -14.26
CA SER A 32 -3.44 -6.84 -14.63
C SER A 32 -4.58 -7.83 -14.40
N HIS A 33 -5.63 -7.40 -13.73
CA HIS A 33 -6.84 -8.19 -13.49
C HIS A 33 -8.02 -7.70 -14.29
N HIS A 34 -7.79 -6.79 -15.22
CA HIS A 34 -8.86 -6.19 -16.00
C HIS A 34 -9.64 -7.24 -16.79
N GLY A 35 -10.95 -7.20 -16.69
CA GLY A 35 -11.80 -8.17 -17.35
C GLY A 35 -12.03 -9.45 -16.59
N HIS A 36 -11.38 -9.63 -15.45
CA HIS A 36 -11.59 -10.79 -14.61
C HIS A 36 -12.77 -10.59 -13.67
N MET A 37 -13.39 -11.69 -13.27
CA MET A 37 -14.42 -11.63 -12.25
C MET A 37 -13.77 -11.18 -10.96
N GLY A 38 -14.31 -10.22 -10.32
CA GLY A 38 -13.70 -9.64 -9.14
C GLY A 38 -13.13 -8.25 -9.39
N ASP A 39 -12.99 -7.87 -10.64
CA ASP A 39 -12.70 -6.51 -11.00
C ASP A 39 -13.97 -5.69 -10.81
N ASP A 40 -13.93 -4.71 -9.95
CA ASP A 40 -15.10 -3.87 -9.65
C ASP A 40 -15.30 -2.75 -10.67
N GLY A 41 -14.46 -2.70 -11.69
CA GLY A 41 -14.55 -1.69 -12.73
C GLY A 41 -13.96 -0.34 -12.35
N SER A 42 -13.52 -0.17 -11.12
CA SER A 42 -12.93 1.10 -10.68
C SER A 42 -11.49 1.27 -11.15
N GLY A 43 -10.80 0.17 -11.42
CA GLY A 43 -9.38 0.19 -11.71
C GLY A 43 -8.50 0.40 -10.48
N GLU A 44 -9.07 0.35 -9.29
CA GLU A 44 -8.34 0.63 -8.05
C GLU A 44 -8.70 -0.32 -6.92
N SER A 45 -8.75 -1.61 -7.20
CA SER A 45 -9.13 -2.59 -6.19
C SER A 45 -7.98 -3.47 -5.72
N HIS A 46 -6.88 -3.55 -6.46
CA HIS A 46 -5.74 -4.41 -6.13
C HIS A 46 -4.46 -3.59 -6.15
N PHE A 47 -3.75 -3.60 -5.03
CA PHE A 47 -2.52 -2.80 -4.90
C PHE A 47 -1.38 -3.62 -4.32
N SER A 48 -0.17 -3.23 -4.61
CA SER A 48 1.01 -3.70 -3.90
C SER A 48 1.79 -2.49 -3.39
N LEU A 49 2.28 -2.63 -2.15
CA LEU A 49 3.06 -1.59 -1.48
C LEU A 49 4.42 -2.14 -1.11
N SER A 50 5.45 -1.40 -1.48
CA SER A 50 6.80 -1.63 -0.98
C SER A 50 7.20 -0.39 -0.20
N ILE A 51 7.51 -0.56 1.08
CA ILE A 51 7.85 0.57 1.96
C ILE A 51 9.10 0.24 2.77
N GLU A 52 10.06 1.18 2.76
CA GLU A 52 11.27 1.09 3.54
C GLU A 52 11.29 2.26 4.51
N TRP A 53 11.39 1.95 5.80
CA TRP A 53 11.35 2.97 6.83
C TRP A 53 12.19 2.57 8.04
N ALA A 54 12.99 3.51 8.53
CA ALA A 54 13.91 3.24 9.64
C ALA A 54 13.16 2.78 10.90
N GLY A 55 11.96 3.28 11.11
CA GLY A 55 11.15 2.90 12.27
C GLY A 55 10.70 1.45 12.28
N PHE A 56 10.87 0.72 11.17
CA PHE A 56 10.56 -0.71 11.14
C PHE A 56 11.68 -1.57 11.71
N ALA A 57 12.86 -1.01 11.96
CA ALA A 57 13.96 -1.78 12.52
C ALA A 57 13.55 -2.32 13.89
N GLY A 58 13.81 -3.59 14.12
CA GLY A 58 13.42 -4.23 15.37
C GLY A 58 12.00 -4.73 15.44
N LEU A 59 11.16 -4.40 14.46
CA LEU A 59 9.80 -4.91 14.41
C LEU A 59 9.75 -6.17 13.57
N ASN A 60 8.93 -7.12 13.98
CA ASN A 60 8.71 -8.31 13.17
C ASN A 60 7.72 -8.00 12.03
N ARG A 61 7.53 -8.98 11.16
CA ARG A 61 6.71 -8.81 9.97
C ARG A 61 5.27 -8.42 10.30
N VAL A 62 4.70 -9.07 11.30
CA VAL A 62 3.30 -8.81 11.69
C VAL A 62 3.16 -7.40 12.23
N ALA A 63 4.10 -6.95 13.06
CA ALA A 63 4.05 -5.61 13.61
C ALA A 63 4.15 -4.55 12.52
N ARG A 64 5.01 -4.77 11.52
CA ARG A 64 5.14 -3.86 10.38
C ARG A 64 3.85 -3.77 9.59
N GLN A 65 3.23 -4.91 9.30
CA GLN A 65 1.97 -4.94 8.58
C GLN A 65 0.86 -4.23 9.34
N ARG A 66 0.81 -4.44 10.66
CA ARG A 66 -0.18 -3.75 11.49
C ARG A 66 0.01 -2.24 11.45
N ALA A 67 1.24 -1.78 11.47
CA ALA A 67 1.53 -0.35 11.41
C ALA A 67 1.04 0.24 10.08
N VAL A 68 1.29 -0.45 8.98
CA VAL A 68 0.83 0.00 7.67
C VAL A 68 -0.69 0.00 7.58
N ASN A 69 -1.33 -1.07 8.04
CA ASN A 69 -2.79 -1.14 8.01
C ASN A 69 -3.43 -0.05 8.87
N LYS A 70 -2.83 0.24 10.02
CA LYS A 70 -3.33 1.31 10.87
C LYS A 70 -3.23 2.67 10.17
N ALA A 71 -2.13 2.88 9.46
CA ALA A 71 -1.94 4.13 8.72
C ALA A 71 -2.98 4.30 7.61
N LEU A 72 -3.33 3.21 6.95
CA LEU A 72 -4.30 3.24 5.85
C LEU A 72 -5.74 3.30 6.34
N GLY A 73 -5.99 3.02 7.62
CA GLY A 73 -7.32 3.11 8.19
C GLY A 73 -8.29 2.12 7.58
N ASP A 74 -9.41 2.62 7.07
CA ASP A 74 -10.47 1.76 6.57
C ASP A 74 -10.32 1.39 5.10
N LEU A 75 -9.30 1.86 4.40
CA LEU A 75 -9.15 1.57 2.98
C LEU A 75 -9.07 0.06 2.69
N PRO A 76 -8.22 -0.71 3.40
CA PRO A 76 -8.23 -2.16 3.19
C PRO A 76 -9.55 -2.76 3.66
N GLY A 77 -10.15 -3.56 2.78
CA GLY A 77 -11.41 -4.21 3.08
C GLY A 77 -12.64 -3.43 2.67
N GLN A 78 -12.49 -2.14 2.40
CA GLN A 78 -13.61 -1.33 1.91
C GLN A 78 -13.40 -0.91 0.47
N ARG A 79 -12.34 -0.14 0.21
CA ARG A 79 -12.07 0.37 -1.13
C ARG A 79 -10.94 -0.39 -1.83
N VAL A 80 -10.14 -1.11 -1.06
CA VAL A 80 -9.04 -1.92 -1.57
C VAL A 80 -9.34 -3.37 -1.25
N HIS A 81 -9.56 -4.18 -2.28
CA HIS A 81 -9.91 -5.59 -2.08
C HIS A 81 -8.70 -6.45 -1.77
N ALA A 82 -7.55 -6.12 -2.33
CA ALA A 82 -6.32 -6.86 -2.08
C ALA A 82 -5.17 -5.90 -1.96
N LEU A 83 -4.34 -6.10 -0.94
CA LEU A 83 -3.17 -5.28 -0.72
C LEU A 83 -2.01 -6.17 -0.27
N ALA A 84 -0.98 -6.24 -1.10
CA ALA A 84 0.26 -6.92 -0.74
C ALA A 84 1.21 -5.88 -0.16
N ILE A 85 1.78 -6.18 1.01
CA ILE A 85 2.65 -5.24 1.72
C ILE A 85 4.03 -5.87 1.90
N LYS A 86 5.06 -5.15 1.49
CA LYS A 86 6.44 -5.50 1.78
C LYS A 86 7.05 -4.33 2.55
N ALA A 87 7.29 -4.53 3.84
CA ALA A 87 7.81 -3.49 4.71
C ALA A 87 9.20 -3.89 5.20
N THR A 88 10.18 -3.03 4.97
CA THR A 88 11.57 -3.29 5.33
C THR A 88 12.16 -2.11 6.06
N ALA A 89 13.22 -2.35 6.81
CA ALA A 89 14.05 -1.28 7.36
C ALA A 89 15.24 -1.07 6.43
N PRO A 90 15.84 0.13 6.44
CA PRO A 90 17.03 0.39 5.62
C PRO A 90 18.14 -0.62 5.93
N GLY A 91 18.75 -1.14 4.88
CA GLY A 91 19.80 -2.14 5.00
C GLY A 91 19.32 -3.58 5.04
N GLU A 92 18.03 -3.81 5.11
CA GLU A 92 17.47 -5.16 4.96
C GLU A 92 17.34 -5.53 3.50
N ALA A 93 17.67 -6.73 3.17
CA ALA A 93 17.58 -7.18 1.79
C ALA A 93 16.16 -7.56 1.39
#